data_c7e144afbfeee6153acc8f9a705756ff
#
_entry.id   c7e144afbfeee6153acc8f9a705756ff
#
_cell.length_a   1.000
_cell.length_b   1.000
_cell.length_c   1.000
_cell.angle_alpha   90.00
_cell.angle_beta   90.00
_cell.angle_gamma   90.00
#
_symmetry.space_group_name_H-M   'P 1'
#
loop_
_entity.id
_entity.type
_entity.pdbx_description
1 polymer ?
#
loop_
_entity_poly.entity_id
_entity_poly.type
_entity_poly.pdbx_seq_one_letter_code
_entity_poly.pdbx_strand_id
1 'polypeptide(L)'
;MDNKLVIGMPTLVEYDSLQENIDLCIDLGLDFIEINMNLPQFQPDRLDILKLKEYQKKHGIFFTFHLPEELDIANFNYRVSNAYLNVVKDVIEIAESIKSPIINMHMNLGVYFTLPSKKVYLYSTQLKEYLERQQYF
;
A
#
# COMPACT_ATOMS: atom_id res chain seq x y z
N MET A 1 -3.54 -31.86 -3.45
CA MET A 1 -3.69 -30.46 -3.86
C MET A 1 -2.29 -29.91 -4.03
N ASP A 2 -1.87 -29.67 -5.26
CA ASP A 2 -0.57 -29.04 -5.50
C ASP A 2 -0.65 -27.59 -4.96
N ASN A 3 0.00 -27.35 -3.82
CA ASN A 3 0.19 -26.01 -3.31
C ASN A 3 1.22 -25.29 -4.21
N LYS A 4 0.76 -24.77 -5.35
CA LYS A 4 1.61 -23.90 -6.16
C LYS A 4 1.99 -22.68 -5.33
N LEU A 5 3.29 -22.47 -5.15
CA LEU A 5 3.79 -21.23 -4.54
C LEU A 5 3.47 -20.07 -5.48
N VAL A 6 2.84 -19.04 -4.95
CA VAL A 6 2.52 -17.79 -5.66
C VAL A 6 3.61 -16.77 -5.35
N ILE A 7 4.30 -16.28 -6.38
CA ILE A 7 5.46 -15.39 -6.24
C ILE A 7 5.21 -14.12 -7.04
N GLY A 8 5.53 -12.98 -6.45
CA GLY A 8 5.40 -11.68 -7.10
C GLY A 8 6.59 -10.75 -6.86
N MET A 9 6.47 -9.55 -7.38
CA MET A 9 7.48 -8.48 -7.22
C MET A 9 6.78 -7.15 -6.92
N PRO A 10 7.43 -6.22 -6.21
CA PRO A 10 6.95 -4.85 -6.13
C PRO A 10 7.18 -4.12 -7.46
N THR A 11 6.45 -3.02 -7.69
CA THR A 11 6.86 -2.05 -8.71
C THR A 11 8.20 -1.43 -8.34
N LEU A 12 9.10 -1.34 -9.31
CA LEU A 12 10.47 -0.90 -9.11
C LEU A 12 10.62 0.59 -9.37
N VAL A 13 11.47 1.24 -8.60
CA VAL A 13 11.77 2.68 -8.74
C VAL A 13 12.54 3.00 -10.03
N GLU A 14 13.20 2.01 -10.59
CA GLU A 14 13.95 2.11 -11.85
C GLU A 14 13.07 2.19 -13.10
N TYR A 15 11.77 1.91 -12.95
CA TYR A 15 10.81 1.92 -14.07
C TYR A 15 9.76 3.00 -13.90
N ASP A 16 9.58 3.80 -14.95
CA ASP A 16 8.63 4.92 -14.94
C ASP A 16 7.18 4.48 -15.20
N SER A 17 6.99 3.33 -15.83
CA SER A 17 5.67 2.83 -16.23
C SER A 17 5.31 1.48 -15.61
N LEU A 18 4.00 1.25 -15.47
CA LEU A 18 3.49 -0.06 -15.06
C LEU A 18 3.77 -1.13 -16.12
N GLN A 19 3.80 -0.78 -17.41
CA GLN A 19 4.07 -1.73 -18.48
C GLN A 19 5.46 -2.37 -18.36
N GLU A 20 6.50 -1.58 -18.06
CA GLU A 20 7.86 -2.10 -17.86
C GLU A 20 7.94 -3.08 -16.69
N ASN A 21 7.23 -2.77 -15.59
CA ASN A 21 7.11 -3.68 -14.45
C ASN A 21 6.38 -4.98 -14.83
N ILE A 22 5.33 -4.89 -15.66
CA ILE A 22 4.58 -6.05 -16.14
C ILE A 22 5.45 -6.92 -17.05
N ASP A 23 6.18 -6.31 -17.97
CA ASP A 23 7.07 -7.04 -18.87
C ASP A 23 8.12 -7.82 -18.08
N LEU A 24 8.75 -7.19 -17.07
CA LEU A 24 9.68 -7.87 -16.19
C LEU A 24 9.01 -9.00 -15.37
N CYS A 25 7.83 -8.77 -14.83
CA CYS A 25 7.08 -9.77 -14.08
C CYS A 25 6.82 -11.02 -14.92
N ILE A 26 6.45 -10.82 -16.19
CA ILE A 26 6.20 -11.90 -17.16
C ILE A 26 7.50 -12.62 -17.52
N ASP A 27 8.56 -11.88 -17.81
CA ASP A 27 9.87 -12.45 -18.18
C ASP A 27 10.45 -13.30 -17.05
N LEU A 28 10.19 -12.95 -15.80
CA LEU A 28 10.58 -13.70 -14.62
C LEU A 28 9.61 -14.84 -14.27
N GLY A 29 8.48 -14.98 -14.95
CA GLY A 29 7.46 -15.98 -14.69
C GLY A 29 6.77 -15.81 -13.34
N LEU A 30 6.58 -14.56 -12.88
CA LEU A 30 5.93 -14.24 -11.62
C LEU A 30 4.41 -14.15 -11.77
N ASP A 31 3.70 -14.35 -10.66
CA ASP A 31 2.24 -14.43 -10.65
C ASP A 31 1.56 -13.07 -10.37
N PHE A 32 2.24 -12.12 -9.71
CA PHE A 32 1.65 -10.84 -9.35
C PHE A 32 2.66 -9.69 -9.22
N ILE A 33 2.11 -8.47 -9.23
CA ILE A 33 2.85 -7.24 -8.94
C ILE A 33 2.20 -6.55 -7.73
N GLU A 34 3.00 -6.21 -6.73
CA GLU A 34 2.61 -5.30 -5.66
C GLU A 34 2.85 -3.86 -6.10
N ILE A 35 1.79 -3.11 -6.33
CA ILE A 35 1.87 -1.70 -6.71
C ILE A 35 2.30 -0.89 -5.48
N ASN A 36 3.52 -0.34 -5.52
CA ASN A 36 4.08 0.47 -4.45
C ASN A 36 3.64 1.94 -4.60
N MET A 37 2.70 2.35 -3.77
CA MET A 37 2.13 3.70 -3.81
C MET A 37 3.00 4.78 -3.15
N ASN A 38 4.21 4.45 -2.69
CA ASN A 38 5.22 5.48 -2.40
C ASN A 38 5.71 6.17 -3.67
N LEU A 39 5.58 5.49 -4.83
CA LEU A 39 6.01 6.03 -6.12
C LEU A 39 4.94 6.97 -6.69
N PRO A 40 5.30 8.22 -7.06
CA PRO A 40 4.32 9.22 -7.51
C PRO A 40 3.46 8.80 -8.71
N GLN A 41 4.04 7.99 -9.62
CA GLN A 41 3.33 7.48 -10.80
C GLN A 41 2.28 6.42 -10.48
N PHE A 42 2.29 5.85 -9.28
CA PHE A 42 1.37 4.80 -8.83
C PHE A 42 0.43 5.24 -7.71
N GLN A 43 0.28 6.54 -7.50
CA GLN A 43 -0.73 7.08 -6.57
C GLN A 43 -2.15 6.73 -7.06
N PRO A 44 -3.16 6.64 -6.17
CA PRO A 44 -4.51 6.20 -6.52
C PRO A 44 -5.14 6.99 -7.69
N ASP A 45 -4.93 8.31 -7.71
CA ASP A 45 -5.47 9.22 -8.73
C ASP A 45 -4.81 9.06 -10.12
N ARG A 46 -3.72 8.30 -10.20
CA ARG A 46 -2.97 8.05 -11.44
C ARG A 46 -3.15 6.65 -12.00
N LEU A 47 -3.80 5.76 -11.25
CA LEU A 47 -4.05 4.40 -11.69
C LEU A 47 -5.26 4.33 -12.62
N ASP A 48 -5.07 3.72 -13.79
CA ASP A 48 -6.15 3.44 -14.75
C ASP A 48 -6.70 2.02 -14.48
N ILE A 49 -7.86 1.96 -13.83
CA ILE A 49 -8.54 0.71 -13.47
C ILE A 49 -8.83 -0.16 -14.71
N LEU A 50 -9.18 0.46 -15.84
CA LEU A 50 -9.48 -0.29 -17.06
C LEU A 50 -8.23 -0.96 -17.60
N LYS A 51 -7.08 -0.26 -17.59
CA LYS A 51 -5.79 -0.84 -17.97
C LYS A 51 -5.36 -1.94 -17.01
N LEU A 52 -5.54 -1.79 -15.70
CA LEU A 52 -5.24 -2.84 -14.74
C LEU A 52 -6.02 -4.13 -15.05
N LYS A 53 -7.32 -4.01 -15.32
CA LYS A 53 -8.17 -5.16 -15.72
C LYS A 53 -7.73 -5.76 -17.06
N GLU A 54 -7.32 -4.94 -18.01
CA GLU A 54 -6.81 -5.40 -19.29
C GLU A 54 -5.52 -6.22 -19.10
N TYR A 55 -4.58 -5.72 -18.31
CA TYR A 55 -3.34 -6.43 -17.99
C TYR A 55 -3.59 -7.76 -17.28
N GLN A 56 -4.48 -7.79 -16.28
CA GLN A 56 -4.87 -9.03 -15.61
C GLN A 56 -5.40 -10.07 -16.61
N LYS A 57 -6.32 -9.65 -17.50
CA LYS A 57 -6.90 -10.52 -18.51
C LYS A 57 -5.89 -11.01 -19.55
N LYS A 58 -5.01 -10.11 -20.00
CA LYS A 58 -4.05 -10.39 -21.06
C LYS A 58 -2.91 -11.31 -20.61
N HIS A 59 -2.42 -11.11 -19.39
CA HIS A 59 -1.19 -11.75 -18.91
C HIS A 59 -1.43 -12.80 -17.83
N GLY A 60 -2.63 -12.88 -17.26
CA GLY A 60 -2.95 -13.85 -16.20
C GLY A 60 -2.30 -13.53 -14.84
N ILE A 61 -1.74 -12.32 -14.69
CA ILE A 61 -1.19 -11.81 -13.43
C ILE A 61 -2.28 -11.11 -12.61
N PHE A 62 -2.05 -10.91 -11.32
CA PHE A 62 -2.90 -10.05 -10.49
C PHE A 62 -2.08 -8.93 -9.83
N PHE A 63 -2.78 -7.97 -9.23
CA PHE A 63 -2.16 -6.85 -8.53
C PHE A 63 -2.54 -6.89 -7.06
N THR A 64 -1.58 -6.50 -6.21
CA THR A 64 -1.77 -6.15 -4.81
C THR A 64 -1.30 -4.70 -4.61
N PHE A 65 -1.60 -4.12 -3.45
CA PHE A 65 -1.26 -2.72 -3.19
C PHE A 65 -0.44 -2.59 -1.92
N HIS A 66 0.62 -1.80 -2.00
CA HIS A 66 1.40 -1.34 -0.87
C HIS A 66 1.13 0.16 -0.69
N LEU A 67 0.42 0.51 0.34
CA LEU A 67 0.06 1.89 0.67
C LEU A 67 1.31 2.72 1.01
N PRO A 68 1.29 4.05 0.82
CA PRO A 68 2.39 4.92 1.22
C PRO A 68 2.82 4.72 2.68
N GLU A 69 4.12 4.70 2.92
CA GLU A 69 4.68 4.43 4.25
C GLU A 69 4.36 5.52 5.29
N GLU A 70 4.14 6.76 4.84
CA GLU A 70 3.77 7.86 5.71
C GLU A 70 2.31 7.84 6.18
N LEU A 71 1.46 6.95 5.64
CA LEU A 71 0.06 6.86 6.04
C LEU A 71 -0.07 6.53 7.52
N ASP A 72 -0.78 7.39 8.23
CA ASP A 72 -1.03 7.27 9.65
C ASP A 72 -2.49 7.59 9.96
N ILE A 73 -3.35 6.60 9.75
CA ILE A 73 -4.80 6.71 9.98
C ILE A 73 -5.16 6.99 11.44
N ALA A 74 -4.27 6.69 12.37
CA ALA A 74 -4.45 6.96 13.80
C ALA A 74 -3.77 8.26 14.26
N ASN A 75 -3.35 9.12 13.34
CA ASN A 75 -2.71 10.40 13.64
C ASN A 75 -3.55 11.22 14.61
N PHE A 76 -2.94 11.79 15.66
CA PHE A 76 -3.63 12.62 16.65
C PHE A 76 -4.21 13.93 16.09
N ASN A 77 -3.69 14.41 14.96
CA ASN A 77 -4.34 15.48 14.22
C ASN A 77 -5.43 14.88 13.33
N TYR A 78 -6.71 15.07 13.70
CA TYR A 78 -7.85 14.48 13.00
C TYR A 78 -7.95 14.88 11.51
N ARG A 79 -7.45 16.06 11.12
CA ARG A 79 -7.46 16.50 9.72
C ARG A 79 -6.48 15.67 8.89
N VAL A 80 -5.30 15.37 9.46
CA VAL A 80 -4.29 14.53 8.83
C VAL A 80 -4.79 13.08 8.78
N SER A 81 -5.31 12.56 9.88
CA SER A 81 -5.91 11.23 9.95
C SER A 81 -7.00 11.04 8.89
N ASN A 82 -7.93 12.00 8.78
CA ASN A 82 -9.00 11.94 7.77
C ASN A 82 -8.47 12.01 6.33
N ALA A 83 -7.42 12.80 6.07
CA ALA A 83 -6.80 12.85 4.75
C ALA A 83 -6.20 11.49 4.38
N TYR A 84 -5.45 10.87 5.29
CA TYR A 84 -4.91 9.53 5.09
C TYR A 84 -6.00 8.46 4.92
N LEU A 85 -7.07 8.55 5.71
CA LEU A 85 -8.20 7.64 5.57
C LEU A 85 -8.86 7.72 4.20
N ASN A 86 -8.97 8.91 3.61
CA ASN A 86 -9.50 9.05 2.26
C ASN A 86 -8.61 8.34 1.23
N VAL A 87 -7.28 8.47 1.35
CA VAL A 87 -6.35 7.71 0.49
C VAL A 87 -6.57 6.20 0.63
N VAL A 88 -6.73 5.69 1.86
CA VAL A 88 -7.02 4.27 2.08
C VAL A 88 -8.32 3.84 1.42
N LYS A 89 -9.38 4.67 1.51
CA LYS A 89 -10.68 4.38 0.85
C LYS A 89 -10.55 4.33 -0.67
N ASP A 90 -9.84 5.27 -1.27
CA ASP A 90 -9.60 5.29 -2.71
C ASP A 90 -8.90 4.00 -3.17
N VAL A 91 -7.92 3.52 -2.39
CA VAL A 91 -7.22 2.26 -2.70
C VAL A 91 -8.13 1.05 -2.53
N ILE A 92 -8.99 1.02 -1.51
CA ILE A 92 -9.96 -0.05 -1.31
C ILE A 92 -10.91 -0.13 -2.52
N GLU A 93 -11.43 1.00 -3.01
CA GLU A 93 -12.31 1.04 -4.17
C GLU A 93 -11.60 0.51 -5.44
N ILE A 94 -10.34 0.88 -5.65
CA ILE A 94 -9.53 0.36 -6.75
C ILE A 94 -9.34 -1.16 -6.59
N ALA A 95 -8.93 -1.60 -5.40
CA ALA A 95 -8.67 -3.01 -5.10
C ALA A 95 -9.92 -3.88 -5.31
N GLU A 96 -11.08 -3.44 -4.84
CA GLU A 96 -12.36 -4.10 -5.08
C GLU A 96 -12.68 -4.20 -6.58
N SER A 97 -12.47 -3.10 -7.32
CA SER A 97 -12.73 -3.04 -8.76
C SER A 97 -11.97 -4.08 -9.56
N ILE A 98 -10.73 -4.39 -9.17
CA ILE A 98 -9.85 -5.35 -9.84
C ILE A 98 -9.77 -6.70 -9.12
N LYS A 99 -10.52 -6.86 -8.02
CA LYS A 99 -10.49 -8.06 -7.16
C LYS A 99 -9.09 -8.36 -6.62
N SER A 100 -8.38 -7.33 -6.17
CA SER A 100 -7.08 -7.49 -5.50
C SER A 100 -7.24 -8.28 -4.21
N PRO A 101 -6.41 -9.31 -3.97
CA PRO A 101 -6.54 -10.14 -2.77
C PRO A 101 -5.93 -9.49 -1.52
N ILE A 102 -5.02 -8.52 -1.66
CA ILE A 102 -4.23 -7.99 -0.55
C ILE A 102 -4.00 -6.48 -0.72
N ILE A 103 -4.16 -5.76 0.39
CA ILE A 103 -3.67 -4.39 0.57
C ILE A 103 -2.76 -4.40 1.79
N ASN A 104 -1.50 -3.99 1.61
CA ASN A 104 -0.51 -3.86 2.67
C ASN A 104 -0.43 -2.42 3.16
N MET A 105 -0.43 -2.23 4.48
CA MET A 105 -0.25 -0.94 5.12
C MET A 105 0.73 -1.07 6.29
N HIS A 106 1.66 -0.13 6.39
CA HIS A 106 2.54 -0.04 7.55
C HIS A 106 1.79 0.52 8.76
N MET A 107 2.11 -0.03 9.94
CA MET A 107 1.72 0.57 11.21
C MET A 107 2.73 1.65 11.56
N ASN A 108 2.29 2.90 11.58
CA ASN A 108 3.19 4.02 11.86
C ASN A 108 3.53 4.09 13.36
N LEU A 109 4.80 4.35 13.66
CA LEU A 109 5.27 4.53 15.05
C LEU A 109 5.03 5.96 15.59
N GLY A 110 4.56 6.85 14.72
CA GLY A 110 4.38 8.27 15.04
C GLY A 110 5.69 9.01 15.27
N VAL A 111 5.57 10.23 15.75
CA VAL A 111 6.74 11.04 16.11
C VAL A 111 7.42 10.54 17.38
N TYR A 112 8.70 10.76 17.48
CA TYR A 112 9.45 10.48 18.70
C TYR A 112 10.25 11.70 19.17
N PHE A 113 10.50 11.75 20.48
CA PHE A 113 11.35 12.75 21.12
C PHE A 113 12.65 12.10 21.55
N THR A 114 13.76 12.74 21.23
CA THR A 114 15.09 12.28 21.68
C THR A 114 15.42 12.95 23.01
N LEU A 115 15.47 12.14 24.06
CA LEU A 115 15.97 12.53 25.38
C LEU A 115 17.44 12.13 25.53
N PRO A 116 18.18 12.66 26.51
CA PRO A 116 19.62 12.36 26.67
C PRO A 116 19.95 10.87 26.75
N SER A 117 19.04 10.05 27.28
CA SER A 117 19.28 8.61 27.49
C SER A 117 18.40 7.68 26.66
N LYS A 118 17.37 8.20 25.98
CA LYS A 118 16.40 7.35 25.25
C LYS A 118 15.60 8.11 24.20
N LYS A 119 14.99 7.35 23.27
CA LYS A 119 13.91 7.85 22.42
C LYS A 119 12.56 7.53 23.09
N VAL A 120 11.62 8.48 23.01
CA VAL A 120 10.25 8.32 23.51
C VAL A 120 9.31 8.47 22.32
N TYR A 121 8.64 7.40 21.95
CA TYR A 121 7.66 7.38 20.88
C TYR A 121 6.30 7.84 21.40
N LEU A 122 5.69 8.80 20.72
CA LEU A 122 4.41 9.40 21.15
C LEU A 122 3.32 8.34 21.30
N TYR A 123 3.20 7.45 20.31
CA TYR A 123 2.15 6.42 20.33
C TYR A 123 2.34 5.37 21.45
N SER A 124 3.57 5.13 21.87
CA SER A 124 3.82 4.28 23.04
C SER A 124 3.36 4.93 24.34
N THR A 125 3.49 6.26 24.46
CA THR A 125 3.04 6.99 25.65
C THR A 125 1.53 7.22 25.69
N GLN A 126 0.87 7.22 24.54
CA GLN A 126 -0.57 7.43 24.35
C GLN A 126 -1.24 6.19 23.74
N LEU A 127 -0.74 5.01 24.09
CA LEU A 127 -1.11 3.75 23.42
C LEU A 127 -2.61 3.50 23.40
N LYS A 128 -3.31 3.79 24.49
CA LYS A 128 -4.75 3.58 24.59
C LYS A 128 -5.49 4.40 23.54
N GLU A 129 -5.24 5.71 23.48
CA GLU A 129 -5.88 6.59 22.51
C GLU A 129 -5.50 6.23 21.06
N TYR A 130 -4.24 5.85 20.83
CA TYR A 130 -3.78 5.40 19.53
C TYR A 130 -4.53 4.16 19.03
N LEU A 131 -4.69 3.14 19.91
CA LEU A 131 -5.42 1.92 19.57
C LEU A 131 -6.92 2.18 19.36
N GLU A 132 -7.53 3.04 20.16
CA GLU A 132 -8.93 3.45 20.00
C GLU A 132 -9.14 4.12 18.64
N ARG A 133 -8.21 4.97 18.21
CA ARG A 133 -8.25 5.60 16.87
C ARG A 133 -8.11 4.59 15.74
N GLN A 134 -7.25 3.58 15.88
CA GLN A 134 -7.12 2.53 14.89
C GLN A 134 -8.37 1.65 14.76
N GLN A 135 -9.07 1.41 15.86
CA GLN A 135 -10.30 0.61 15.85
C GLN A 135 -11.51 1.36 15.29
N TYR A 136 -11.43 2.69 15.21
CA TYR A 136 -12.52 3.51 14.68
C TYR A 136 -12.63 3.40 13.14
N PHE A 137 -11.62 2.88 12.49
CA PHE A 137 -11.52 2.72 11.04
C PHE A 137 -11.53 1.25 10.61
#